data_f66729964a46f304602a13d41b40e937
#
_entry.id   f66729964a46f304602a13d41b40e937
#
_cell.length_a   1.000
_cell.length_b   1.000
_cell.length_c   1.000
_cell.angle_alpha   90.00
_cell.angle_beta   90.00
_cell.angle_gamma   90.00
#
_symmetry.space_group_name_H-M   'P 1'
#
loop_
_entity.id
_entity.type
_entity.pdbx_description
1 polymer ?
#
loop_
_entity_poly.entity_id
_entity_poly.type
_entity_poly.pdbx_seq_one_letter_code
_entity_poly.pdbx_strand_id
1 'polypeptide(L)'
;TKNTDKDLIKFIRIHSGKSGIIYCLSRKKVEELAETLQVNGISALPYHAGMESAVRSENQDAFLMEKVDVIVATIAFGMGIDKPDVRFVIHYDIPKSLEGYYQETGRAGRDGGEGICLTYYSNKDLQKLEKFMQGKPVSEQEIGKQLLLETAAYAESSVCRRRLLLHYFGEEFMEENCGNCDNCLNPKKQIEAKELLCVVLNAIINTKEKFKEELIVDFLLGKETAEIKDYKLSELDDFDSVEKEEHGIINDLKVT
;
A
#
# COMPACT_ATOMS: atom_id res chain seq x y z
N THR A 1 -9.17 -9.89 11.27
CA THR A 1 -7.72 -9.61 11.05
C THR A 1 -7.09 -10.83 10.44
N LYS A 2 -6.78 -10.80 9.16
CA LYS A 2 -6.00 -11.84 8.50
C LYS A 2 -4.64 -11.91 9.21
N ASN A 3 -4.17 -13.11 9.50
CA ASN A 3 -2.85 -13.31 10.09
C ASN A 3 -1.81 -13.23 8.95
N THR A 4 -1.24 -12.05 8.75
CA THR A 4 -0.27 -11.77 7.68
C THR A 4 0.90 -12.77 7.68
N ASP A 5 1.38 -13.18 8.85
CA ASP A 5 2.49 -14.14 8.96
C ASP A 5 2.09 -15.51 8.38
N LYS A 6 0.86 -15.98 8.62
CA LYS A 6 0.38 -17.26 8.04
C LYS A 6 0.25 -17.18 6.51
N ASP A 7 -0.28 -16.08 6.00
CA ASP A 7 -0.43 -15.87 4.55
C ASP A 7 0.95 -15.79 3.89
N LEU A 8 1.90 -15.09 4.50
CA LEU A 8 3.28 -14.99 4.05
C LEU A 8 3.98 -16.37 4.02
N ILE A 9 3.90 -17.13 5.11
CA ILE A 9 4.48 -18.47 5.19
C ILE A 9 3.88 -19.39 4.12
N LYS A 10 2.56 -19.33 3.91
CA LYS A 10 1.89 -20.09 2.86
C LYS A 10 2.41 -19.69 1.47
N PHE A 11 2.54 -18.39 1.21
CA PHE A 11 3.08 -17.89 -0.06
C PHE A 11 4.50 -18.42 -0.32
N ILE A 12 5.40 -18.29 0.67
CA ILE A 12 6.80 -18.73 0.50
C ILE A 12 6.88 -20.26 0.29
N ARG A 13 6.05 -21.03 0.99
CA ARG A 13 6.01 -22.50 0.80
C ARG A 13 5.57 -22.91 -0.61
N ILE A 14 4.64 -22.17 -1.23
CA ILE A 14 4.24 -22.39 -2.62
C ILE A 14 5.42 -22.09 -3.58
N HIS A 15 6.31 -21.17 -3.18
CA HIS A 15 7.49 -20.75 -3.93
C HIS A 15 8.79 -21.31 -3.33
N SER A 16 8.74 -22.48 -2.69
CA SER A 16 9.91 -23.12 -2.06
C SER A 16 11.06 -23.30 -3.07
N GLY A 17 12.30 -23.04 -2.63
CA GLY A 17 13.50 -23.07 -3.47
C GLY A 17 13.62 -21.88 -4.44
N LYS A 18 12.80 -20.84 -4.26
CA LYS A 18 12.89 -19.59 -5.02
C LYS A 18 13.51 -18.51 -4.15
N SER A 19 14.44 -17.75 -4.72
CA SER A 19 15.06 -16.59 -4.04
C SER A 19 14.06 -15.45 -3.87
N GLY A 20 13.98 -14.88 -2.68
CA GLY A 20 13.08 -13.77 -2.37
C GLY A 20 13.58 -12.77 -1.35
N ILE A 21 13.06 -11.56 -1.45
CA ILE A 21 13.36 -10.46 -0.52
C ILE A 21 12.07 -10.02 0.16
N ILE A 22 12.11 -9.85 1.48
CA ILE A 22 10.96 -9.34 2.25
C ILE A 22 11.38 -8.05 2.94
N TYR A 23 10.71 -6.95 2.61
CA TYR A 23 10.97 -5.64 3.20
C TYR A 23 10.06 -5.36 4.39
N CYS A 24 10.66 -4.92 5.50
CA CYS A 24 9.99 -4.47 6.72
C CYS A 24 10.45 -3.07 7.10
N LEU A 25 9.58 -2.31 7.78
CA LEU A 25 9.89 -0.95 8.23
C LEU A 25 10.90 -0.87 9.38
N SER A 26 10.90 -1.84 10.29
CA SER A 26 11.74 -1.78 11.49
C SER A 26 12.72 -2.94 11.60
N ARG A 27 13.88 -2.66 12.19
CA ARG A 27 14.93 -3.67 12.48
C ARG A 27 14.39 -4.82 13.32
N LYS A 28 13.64 -4.49 14.37
CA LYS A 28 13.00 -5.46 15.25
C LYS A 28 12.08 -6.42 14.47
N LYS A 29 11.23 -5.88 13.57
CA LYS A 29 10.34 -6.73 12.76
C LYS A 29 11.12 -7.61 11.78
N VAL A 30 12.25 -7.14 11.25
CA VAL A 30 13.15 -7.93 10.41
C VAL A 30 13.66 -9.16 11.16
N GLU A 31 14.16 -8.99 12.38
CA GLU A 31 14.68 -10.07 13.21
C GLU A 31 13.57 -11.06 13.61
N GLU A 32 12.45 -10.57 14.14
CA GLU A 32 11.29 -11.38 14.54
C GLU A 32 10.71 -12.19 13.36
N LEU A 33 10.62 -11.58 12.18
CA LEU A 33 10.07 -12.26 11.02
C LEU A 33 11.04 -13.30 10.45
N ALA A 34 12.34 -13.01 10.41
CA ALA A 34 13.36 -13.98 10.01
C ALA A 34 13.33 -15.20 10.92
N GLU A 35 13.28 -15.02 12.25
CA GLU A 35 13.15 -16.10 13.23
C GLU A 35 11.83 -16.89 13.02
N THR A 36 10.72 -16.19 12.82
CA THR A 36 9.42 -16.83 12.54
C THR A 36 9.49 -17.71 11.29
N LEU A 37 10.14 -17.26 10.22
CA LEU A 37 10.31 -18.04 9.00
C LEU A 37 11.19 -19.28 9.25
N GLN A 38 12.31 -19.13 9.97
CA GLN A 38 13.23 -20.23 10.33
C GLN A 38 12.53 -21.31 11.16
N VAL A 39 11.76 -20.93 12.18
CA VAL A 39 10.97 -21.87 13.01
C VAL A 39 9.94 -22.63 12.17
N ASN A 40 9.46 -22.04 11.07
CA ASN A 40 8.55 -22.68 10.11
C ASN A 40 9.26 -23.45 9.00
N GLY A 41 10.58 -23.66 9.10
CA GLY A 41 11.39 -24.47 8.16
C GLY A 41 11.72 -23.74 6.85
N ILE A 42 11.64 -22.41 6.84
CA ILE A 42 12.01 -21.58 5.69
C ILE A 42 13.44 -21.07 5.91
N SER A 43 14.32 -21.27 4.92
CA SER A 43 15.69 -20.78 4.93
C SER A 43 15.71 -19.26 4.75
N ALA A 44 15.79 -18.51 5.84
CA ALA A 44 15.71 -17.05 5.85
C ALA A 44 16.75 -16.42 6.77
N LEU A 45 17.31 -15.27 6.39
CA LEU A 45 18.24 -14.49 7.21
C LEU A 45 17.82 -13.02 7.30
N PRO A 46 18.08 -12.34 8.43
CA PRO A 46 17.82 -10.92 8.59
C PRO A 46 18.92 -10.06 7.96
N TYR A 47 18.55 -8.84 7.51
CA TYR A 47 19.51 -7.84 7.04
C TYR A 47 19.04 -6.42 7.37
N HIS A 48 19.81 -5.68 8.17
CA HIS A 48 19.56 -4.27 8.44
C HIS A 48 20.82 -3.54 8.90
N ALA A 49 20.83 -2.22 8.81
CA ALA A 49 21.99 -1.38 9.12
C ALA A 49 22.44 -1.42 10.61
N GLY A 50 21.60 -1.96 11.52
CA GLY A 50 21.95 -2.11 12.93
C GLY A 50 22.74 -3.37 13.26
N MET A 51 22.91 -4.30 12.29
CA MET A 51 23.71 -5.51 12.47
C MET A 51 25.22 -5.19 12.40
N GLU A 52 26.02 -6.02 13.05
CA GLU A 52 27.48 -5.97 12.88
C GLU A 52 27.85 -6.16 11.41
N SER A 53 28.85 -5.41 10.94
CA SER A 53 29.23 -5.39 9.53
C SER A 53 29.61 -6.78 9.01
N ALA A 54 30.31 -7.57 9.81
CA ALA A 54 30.71 -8.93 9.45
C ALA A 54 29.50 -9.84 9.25
N VAL A 55 28.56 -9.88 10.20
CA VAL A 55 27.32 -10.68 10.14
C VAL A 55 26.46 -10.25 8.97
N ARG A 56 26.36 -8.93 8.75
CA ARG A 56 25.59 -8.39 7.63
C ARG A 56 26.15 -8.82 6.28
N SER A 57 27.49 -8.78 6.12
CA SER A 57 28.18 -9.25 4.91
C SER A 57 27.97 -10.75 4.72
N GLU A 58 28.10 -11.55 5.79
CA GLU A 58 27.90 -12.99 5.73
C GLU A 58 26.46 -13.36 5.31
N ASN A 59 25.46 -12.70 5.86
CA ASN A 59 24.06 -12.91 5.49
C ASN A 59 23.79 -12.53 4.02
N GLN A 60 24.39 -11.44 3.55
CA GLN A 60 24.33 -11.05 2.15
C GLN A 60 24.96 -12.09 1.24
N ASP A 61 26.16 -12.53 1.56
CA ASP A 61 26.89 -13.54 0.78
C ASP A 61 26.15 -14.87 0.77
N ALA A 62 25.56 -15.26 1.90
CA ALA A 62 24.74 -16.48 1.98
C ALA A 62 23.53 -16.43 1.01
N PHE A 63 22.88 -15.26 0.90
CA PHE A 63 21.79 -15.07 -0.04
C PHE A 63 22.26 -15.04 -1.50
N LEU A 64 23.35 -14.33 -1.80
CA LEU A 64 23.92 -14.27 -3.16
C LEU A 64 24.40 -15.63 -3.65
N MET A 65 24.96 -16.46 -2.74
CA MET A 65 25.46 -17.81 -3.03
C MET A 65 24.39 -18.91 -2.90
N GLU A 66 23.13 -18.54 -2.80
CA GLU A 66 21.97 -19.48 -2.72
C GLU A 66 22.02 -20.45 -1.53
N LYS A 67 22.75 -20.08 -0.47
CA LYS A 67 22.77 -20.83 0.79
C LYS A 67 21.48 -20.63 1.60
N VAL A 68 20.78 -19.53 1.33
CA VAL A 68 19.47 -19.21 1.90
C VAL A 68 18.55 -18.71 0.81
N ASP A 69 17.26 -19.04 0.92
CA ASP A 69 16.25 -18.70 -0.08
C ASP A 69 15.72 -17.27 0.11
N VAL A 70 15.67 -16.80 1.34
CA VAL A 70 14.96 -15.55 1.68
C VAL A 70 15.84 -14.62 2.50
N ILE A 71 15.84 -13.35 2.13
CA ILE A 71 16.35 -12.25 2.97
C ILE A 71 15.16 -11.44 3.51
N VAL A 72 15.09 -11.28 4.82
CA VAL A 72 14.18 -10.33 5.47
C VAL A 72 14.96 -9.07 5.81
N ALA A 73 14.57 -7.93 5.27
CA ALA A 73 15.41 -6.74 5.31
C ALA A 73 14.64 -5.44 5.56
N THR A 74 15.37 -4.42 6.03
CA THR A 74 14.95 -3.02 5.84
C THR A 74 15.43 -2.52 4.47
N ILE A 75 15.02 -1.30 4.10
CA ILE A 75 15.51 -0.61 2.87
C ILE A 75 17.04 -0.55 2.76
N ALA A 76 17.78 -0.89 3.83
CA ALA A 76 19.24 -0.97 3.80
C ALA A 76 19.74 -2.11 2.88
N PHE A 77 18.93 -3.12 2.59
CA PHE A 77 19.22 -4.18 1.63
C PHE A 77 18.79 -3.71 0.24
N GLY A 78 19.64 -2.99 -0.41
CA GLY A 78 19.26 -2.40 -1.68
C GLY A 78 20.43 -1.99 -2.54
N MET A 79 21.23 -1.05 -2.10
CA MET A 79 22.37 -0.57 -2.88
C MET A 79 23.43 -1.67 -3.02
N GLY A 80 23.78 -1.99 -4.27
CA GLY A 80 24.84 -2.96 -4.56
C GLY A 80 24.43 -4.44 -4.54
N ILE A 81 23.15 -4.75 -4.36
CA ILE A 81 22.66 -6.13 -4.48
C ILE A 81 22.33 -6.41 -5.94
N ASP A 82 23.14 -7.26 -6.54
CA ASP A 82 22.93 -7.74 -7.91
C ASP A 82 22.76 -9.27 -7.92
N LYS A 83 21.56 -9.71 -7.55
CA LYS A 83 21.09 -11.09 -7.70
C LYS A 83 20.01 -11.11 -8.76
N PRO A 84 20.28 -11.63 -9.96
CA PRO A 84 19.38 -11.52 -11.11
C PRO A 84 18.12 -12.37 -10.99
N ASP A 85 18.20 -13.48 -10.28
CA ASP A 85 17.20 -14.53 -10.19
C ASP A 85 16.29 -14.44 -8.94
N VAL A 86 16.11 -13.23 -8.38
CA VAL A 86 15.08 -12.98 -7.34
C VAL A 86 13.71 -13.23 -7.94
N ARG A 87 12.93 -14.14 -7.36
CA ARG A 87 11.61 -14.54 -7.88
C ARG A 87 10.44 -13.86 -7.19
N PHE A 88 10.64 -13.35 -5.98
CA PHE A 88 9.63 -12.53 -5.34
C PHE A 88 10.22 -11.42 -4.47
N VAL A 89 9.53 -10.30 -4.48
CA VAL A 89 9.76 -9.19 -3.57
C VAL A 89 8.47 -8.93 -2.81
N ILE A 90 8.55 -8.99 -1.49
CA ILE A 90 7.39 -8.82 -0.60
C ILE A 90 7.60 -7.60 0.28
N HIS A 91 6.64 -6.69 0.28
CA HIS A 91 6.56 -5.62 1.27
C HIS A 91 5.63 -6.08 2.40
N TYR A 92 6.22 -6.43 3.54
CA TYR A 92 5.47 -6.79 4.74
C TYR A 92 4.76 -5.58 5.34
N ASP A 93 5.40 -4.43 5.28
CA ASP A 93 4.84 -3.12 5.55
C ASP A 93 4.87 -2.29 4.26
N ILE A 94 3.92 -1.37 4.09
CA ILE A 94 3.86 -0.51 2.90
C ILE A 94 5.13 0.36 2.80
N PRO A 95 5.71 0.54 1.61
CA PRO A 95 6.86 1.44 1.42
C PRO A 95 6.48 2.91 1.62
N LYS A 96 7.47 3.75 1.86
CA LYS A 96 7.27 5.17 2.16
C LYS A 96 6.92 6.03 0.94
N SER A 97 7.20 5.53 -0.25
CA SER A 97 6.93 6.19 -1.53
C SER A 97 6.87 5.19 -2.67
N LEU A 98 6.30 5.59 -3.79
CA LEU A 98 6.25 4.78 -5.00
C LEU A 98 7.62 4.61 -5.65
N GLU A 99 8.53 5.59 -5.51
CA GLU A 99 9.92 5.45 -5.97
C GLU A 99 10.65 4.34 -5.20
N GLY A 100 10.50 4.31 -3.87
CA GLY A 100 11.03 3.23 -3.04
C GLY A 100 10.46 1.88 -3.45
N TYR A 101 9.15 1.81 -3.62
CA TYR A 101 8.46 0.62 -4.09
C TYR A 101 9.02 0.14 -5.44
N TYR A 102 9.16 1.04 -6.41
CA TYR A 102 9.69 0.71 -7.73
C TYR A 102 11.13 0.19 -7.68
N GLN A 103 12.00 0.86 -6.92
CA GLN A 103 13.39 0.44 -6.74
C GLN A 103 13.51 -0.95 -6.09
N GLU A 104 12.64 -1.24 -5.11
CA GLU A 104 12.64 -2.49 -4.36
C GLU A 104 12.03 -3.63 -5.18
N THR A 105 10.90 -3.40 -5.83
CA THR A 105 10.26 -4.39 -6.71
C THR A 105 11.07 -4.66 -7.99
N GLY A 106 11.80 -3.67 -8.50
CA GLY A 106 12.71 -3.81 -9.64
C GLY A 106 13.90 -4.75 -9.42
N ARG A 107 13.96 -5.42 -8.25
CA ARG A 107 14.94 -6.50 -7.99
C ARG A 107 14.45 -7.85 -8.46
N ALA A 108 13.15 -8.02 -8.61
CA ALA A 108 12.56 -9.27 -9.07
C ALA A 108 12.74 -9.44 -10.59
N GLY A 109 13.20 -10.62 -11.02
CA GLY A 109 13.23 -11.02 -12.43
C GLY A 109 14.20 -10.24 -13.30
N ARG A 110 15.34 -9.80 -12.80
CA ARG A 110 16.37 -9.07 -13.58
C ARG A 110 16.99 -9.91 -14.70
N ASP A 111 16.92 -11.20 -14.59
CA ASP A 111 17.34 -12.16 -15.63
C ASP A 111 16.31 -12.35 -16.75
N GLY A 112 15.20 -11.60 -16.73
CA GLY A 112 14.08 -11.73 -17.65
C GLY A 112 13.08 -12.84 -17.26
N GLY A 113 13.32 -13.54 -16.15
CA GLY A 113 12.39 -14.52 -15.60
C GLY A 113 11.21 -13.86 -14.88
N GLU A 114 10.18 -14.64 -14.58
CA GLU A 114 9.03 -14.13 -13.82
C GLU A 114 9.42 -13.68 -12.42
N GLY A 115 8.90 -12.52 -12.03
CA GLY A 115 9.04 -11.94 -10.70
C GLY A 115 7.67 -11.58 -10.11
N ILE A 116 7.44 -11.95 -8.86
CA ILE A 116 6.20 -11.65 -8.14
C ILE A 116 6.45 -10.53 -7.14
N CYS A 117 5.65 -9.48 -7.20
CA CYS A 117 5.65 -8.39 -6.24
C CYS A 117 4.37 -8.45 -5.41
N LEU A 118 4.51 -8.60 -4.09
CA LEU A 118 3.41 -8.68 -3.15
C LEU A 118 3.56 -7.59 -2.08
N THR A 119 2.51 -6.83 -1.83
CA THR A 119 2.50 -5.82 -0.77
C THR A 119 1.32 -6.04 0.15
N TYR A 120 1.60 -6.18 1.44
CA TYR A 120 0.57 -6.10 2.47
C TYR A 120 0.30 -4.63 2.78
N TYR A 121 -0.98 -4.26 2.79
CA TYR A 121 -1.43 -2.91 3.03
C TYR A 121 -2.45 -2.85 4.15
N SER A 122 -2.30 -1.87 5.03
CA SER A 122 -3.31 -1.49 6.00
C SER A 122 -3.19 -0.01 6.38
N ASN A 123 -4.31 0.64 6.70
CA ASN A 123 -4.32 2.03 7.18
C ASN A 123 -3.51 2.22 8.48
N LYS A 124 -3.30 1.16 9.28
CA LYS A 124 -2.44 1.20 10.47
C LYS A 124 -0.97 1.43 10.13
N ASP A 125 -0.55 1.00 8.95
CA ASP A 125 0.84 1.18 8.51
C ASP A 125 1.09 2.62 8.08
N LEU A 126 0.10 3.29 7.47
CA LEU A 126 0.16 4.73 7.21
C LEU A 126 0.34 5.52 8.50
N GLN A 127 -0.46 5.23 9.53
CA GLN A 127 -0.35 5.88 10.84
C GLN A 127 1.03 5.65 11.51
N LYS A 128 1.63 4.47 11.34
CA LYS A 128 3.00 4.22 11.82
C LYS A 128 4.02 5.06 11.06
N LEU A 129 3.90 5.13 9.74
CA LEU A 129 4.80 5.91 8.89
C LEU A 129 4.70 7.41 9.18
N GLU A 130 3.51 7.94 9.41
CA GLU A 130 3.31 9.32 9.85
C GLU A 130 4.01 9.61 11.19
N LYS A 131 3.94 8.68 12.15
CA LYS A 131 4.66 8.82 13.43
C LYS A 131 6.19 8.87 13.25
N PHE A 132 6.75 8.16 12.28
CA PHE A 132 8.18 8.23 11.97
C PHE A 132 8.61 9.59 11.37
N MET A 133 7.66 10.40 10.91
CA MET A 133 7.94 11.76 10.42
C MET A 133 7.86 12.82 11.51
N GLN A 134 7.28 12.50 12.67
CA GLN A 134 7.20 13.43 13.81
C GLN A 134 8.60 13.83 14.28
N GLY A 135 8.79 15.11 14.51
CA GLY A 135 10.09 15.68 14.92
C GLY A 135 11.03 16.06 13.79
N LYS A 136 10.66 15.80 12.53
CA LYS A 136 11.37 16.33 11.37
C LYS A 136 10.95 17.76 11.04
N PRO A 137 11.73 18.51 10.23
CA PRO A 137 11.30 19.80 9.70
C PRO A 137 9.93 19.73 9.03
N VAL A 138 9.13 20.78 9.15
CA VAL A 138 7.73 20.82 8.64
C VAL A 138 7.68 20.49 7.14
N SER A 139 8.60 21.05 6.36
CA SER A 139 8.68 20.79 4.92
C SER A 139 8.94 19.30 4.58
N GLU A 140 9.77 18.62 5.37
CA GLU A 140 9.98 17.17 5.21
C GLU A 140 8.75 16.35 5.60
N GLN A 141 8.01 16.80 6.61
CA GLN A 141 6.75 16.15 7.01
C GLN A 141 5.69 16.28 5.93
N GLU A 142 5.55 17.46 5.32
CA GLU A 142 4.60 17.72 4.23
C GLU A 142 4.90 16.86 3.00
N ILE A 143 6.15 16.85 2.54
CA ILE A 143 6.59 16.00 1.44
C ILE A 143 6.35 14.53 1.77
N GLY A 144 6.73 14.09 2.98
CA GLY A 144 6.55 12.70 3.39
C GLY A 144 5.08 12.28 3.44
N LYS A 145 4.17 13.15 3.89
CA LYS A 145 2.73 12.90 3.87
C LYS A 145 2.20 12.78 2.45
N GLN A 146 2.63 13.66 1.55
CA GLN A 146 2.22 13.60 0.14
C GLN A 146 2.62 12.26 -0.48
N LEU A 147 3.87 11.82 -0.31
CA LEU A 147 4.36 10.53 -0.81
C LEU A 147 3.59 9.33 -0.23
N LEU A 148 3.20 9.42 1.05
CA LEU A 148 2.37 8.38 1.68
C LEU A 148 0.96 8.35 1.10
N LEU A 149 0.34 9.50 0.84
CA LEU A 149 -0.98 9.58 0.21
C LEU A 149 -0.95 8.99 -1.21
N GLU A 150 0.07 9.28 -1.99
CA GLU A 150 0.27 8.70 -3.33
C GLU A 150 0.43 7.17 -3.27
N THR A 151 1.19 6.68 -2.28
CA THR A 151 1.39 5.23 -2.07
C THR A 151 0.09 4.56 -1.62
N ALA A 152 -0.70 5.21 -0.76
CA ALA A 152 -2.02 4.73 -0.35
C ALA A 152 -3.00 4.70 -1.53
N ALA A 153 -3.06 5.77 -2.31
CA ALA A 153 -3.89 5.85 -3.51
C ALA A 153 -3.55 4.74 -4.52
N TYR A 154 -2.26 4.45 -4.70
CA TYR A 154 -1.82 3.31 -5.51
C TYR A 154 -2.30 1.97 -4.93
N ALA A 155 -2.18 1.77 -3.61
CA ALA A 155 -2.57 0.53 -2.95
C ALA A 155 -4.09 0.28 -3.02
N GLU A 156 -4.89 1.32 -2.89
CA GLU A 156 -6.38 1.25 -2.84
C GLU A 156 -7.03 1.27 -4.21
N SER A 157 -6.33 1.75 -5.23
CA SER A 157 -6.84 1.87 -6.60
C SER A 157 -7.31 0.53 -7.18
N SER A 158 -8.36 0.58 -7.99
CA SER A 158 -8.83 -0.52 -8.83
C SER A 158 -8.26 -0.50 -10.26
N VAL A 159 -7.48 0.52 -10.60
CA VAL A 159 -6.81 0.64 -11.91
C VAL A 159 -5.63 -0.33 -12.01
N CYS A 160 -5.27 -0.74 -13.23
CA CYS A 160 -4.10 -1.57 -13.49
C CYS A 160 -2.85 -1.04 -12.78
N ARG A 161 -2.20 -1.88 -11.94
CA ARG A 161 -1.00 -1.50 -11.16
C ARG A 161 0.13 -0.99 -12.04
N ARG A 162 0.38 -1.66 -13.15
CA ARG A 162 1.44 -1.26 -14.10
C ARG A 162 1.14 0.10 -14.72
N ARG A 163 -0.10 0.31 -15.15
CA ARG A 163 -0.52 1.59 -15.73
C ARG A 163 -0.33 2.76 -14.76
N LEU A 164 -0.77 2.60 -13.51
CA LEU A 164 -0.62 3.62 -12.47
C LEU A 164 0.86 3.93 -12.19
N LEU A 165 1.68 2.89 -12.07
CA LEU A 165 3.09 3.04 -11.74
C LEU A 165 3.86 3.72 -12.88
N LEU A 166 3.63 3.31 -14.13
CA LEU A 166 4.25 3.94 -15.30
C LEU A 166 3.80 5.40 -15.46
N HIS A 167 2.51 5.66 -15.29
CA HIS A 167 1.98 7.02 -15.32
C HIS A 167 2.61 7.92 -14.22
N TYR A 168 2.81 7.40 -13.02
CA TYR A 168 3.49 8.10 -11.94
C TYR A 168 4.91 8.56 -12.35
N PHE A 169 5.62 7.75 -13.12
CA PHE A 169 6.94 8.09 -13.67
C PHE A 169 6.91 8.85 -15.00
N GLY A 170 5.73 9.29 -15.45
CA GLY A 170 5.57 10.06 -16.69
C GLY A 170 5.62 9.22 -17.96
N GLU A 171 5.47 7.90 -17.85
CA GLU A 171 5.44 6.98 -18.99
C GLU A 171 4.00 6.61 -19.35
N GLU A 172 3.67 6.65 -20.64
CA GLU A 172 2.36 6.22 -21.13
C GLU A 172 2.29 4.71 -21.31
N PHE A 173 1.26 4.11 -20.75
CA PHE A 173 0.92 2.70 -20.96
C PHE A 173 -0.30 2.62 -21.89
N MET A 174 -0.06 2.23 -23.14
CA MET A 174 -1.07 2.27 -24.20
C MET A 174 -2.17 1.20 -24.08
N GLU A 175 -1.91 0.15 -23.32
CA GLU A 175 -2.87 -0.94 -23.10
C GLU A 175 -3.85 -0.60 -21.97
N GLU A 176 -5.09 -1.08 -22.08
CA GLU A 176 -6.10 -0.87 -21.02
C GLU A 176 -5.71 -1.56 -19.70
N ASN A 177 -5.07 -2.73 -19.80
CA ASN A 177 -4.61 -3.51 -18.64
C ASN A 177 -3.37 -4.33 -18.98
N CYS A 178 -2.64 -4.76 -17.94
CA CYS A 178 -1.43 -5.57 -18.12
C CYS A 178 -1.69 -7.09 -18.11
N GLY A 179 -2.93 -7.53 -17.88
CA GLY A 179 -3.31 -8.94 -17.79
C GLY A 179 -2.69 -9.75 -16.66
N ASN A 180 -1.89 -9.13 -15.77
CA ASN A 180 -1.07 -9.87 -14.79
C ASN A 180 -1.17 -9.36 -13.35
N CYS A 181 -1.58 -8.11 -13.09
CA CYS A 181 -1.72 -7.60 -11.74
C CYS A 181 -3.04 -8.04 -11.09
N ASP A 182 -3.13 -7.90 -9.77
CA ASP A 182 -4.31 -8.24 -8.96
C ASP A 182 -5.60 -7.58 -9.49
N ASN A 183 -5.54 -6.30 -9.86
CA ASN A 183 -6.68 -5.56 -10.39
C ASN A 183 -7.10 -6.02 -11.79
N CYS A 184 -6.17 -6.46 -12.63
CA CYS A 184 -6.50 -6.99 -13.96
C CYS A 184 -7.04 -8.42 -13.90
N LEU A 185 -6.50 -9.25 -12.99
CA LEU A 185 -6.94 -10.64 -12.81
C LEU A 185 -8.28 -10.74 -12.05
N ASN A 186 -8.55 -9.79 -11.16
CA ASN A 186 -9.77 -9.72 -10.36
C ASN A 186 -10.37 -8.31 -10.42
N PRO A 187 -10.91 -7.90 -11.58
CA PRO A 187 -11.43 -6.55 -11.74
C PRO A 187 -12.59 -6.29 -10.78
N LYS A 188 -12.51 -5.18 -10.06
CA LYS A 188 -13.62 -4.73 -9.23
C LYS A 188 -14.78 -4.29 -10.12
N LYS A 189 -16.01 -4.56 -9.68
CA LYS A 189 -17.21 -4.06 -10.36
C LYS A 189 -17.14 -2.54 -10.38
N GLN A 190 -17.14 -1.96 -11.57
CA GLN A 190 -17.26 -0.52 -11.76
C GLN A 190 -18.74 -0.14 -11.78
N ILE A 191 -19.04 1.03 -11.25
CA ILE A 191 -20.35 1.65 -11.29
C ILE A 191 -20.23 2.99 -12.02
N GLU A 192 -21.26 3.36 -12.76
CA GLU A 192 -21.36 4.72 -13.29
C GLU A 192 -21.73 5.65 -12.13
N ALA A 193 -20.82 6.52 -11.74
CA ALA A 193 -20.97 7.38 -10.57
C ALA A 193 -20.97 8.88 -10.93
N LYS A 194 -21.09 9.23 -12.22
CA LYS A 194 -20.99 10.63 -12.67
C LYS A 194 -22.07 11.51 -12.03
N GLU A 195 -23.30 11.05 -12.03
CA GLU A 195 -24.42 11.79 -11.44
C GLU A 195 -24.27 11.91 -9.93
N LEU A 196 -23.93 10.82 -9.26
CA LEU A 196 -23.65 10.80 -7.82
C LEU A 196 -22.50 11.73 -7.44
N LEU A 197 -21.42 11.75 -8.24
CA LEU A 197 -20.31 12.67 -8.03
C LEU A 197 -20.76 14.13 -8.14
N CYS A 198 -21.62 14.46 -9.10
CA CYS A 198 -22.17 15.81 -9.22
C CYS A 198 -23.00 16.20 -7.99
N VAL A 199 -23.80 15.29 -7.45
CA VAL A 199 -24.57 15.51 -6.20
C VAL A 199 -23.64 15.79 -5.04
N VAL A 200 -22.59 14.98 -4.85
CA VAL A 200 -21.59 15.18 -3.78
C VAL A 200 -20.87 16.53 -3.92
N LEU A 201 -20.43 16.87 -5.13
CA LEU A 201 -19.73 18.14 -5.37
C LEU A 201 -20.62 19.35 -5.12
N ASN A 202 -21.89 19.31 -5.54
CA ASN A 202 -22.86 20.36 -5.29
C ASN A 202 -23.10 20.53 -3.77
N ALA A 203 -23.27 19.45 -3.04
CA ALA A 203 -23.42 19.49 -1.58
C ALA A 203 -22.21 20.13 -0.90
N ILE A 204 -20.98 19.82 -1.32
CA ILE A 204 -19.75 20.44 -0.80
C ILE A 204 -19.75 21.95 -1.08
N ILE A 205 -20.07 22.37 -2.31
CA ILE A 205 -20.12 23.79 -2.70
C ILE A 205 -21.20 24.52 -1.91
N ASN A 206 -22.42 23.97 -1.82
CA ASN A 206 -23.56 24.61 -1.14
C ASN A 206 -23.36 24.70 0.36
N THR A 207 -22.61 23.79 0.95
CA THR A 207 -22.17 23.85 2.36
C THR A 207 -20.89 24.69 2.54
N LYS A 208 -20.40 25.38 1.47
CA LYS A 208 -19.26 26.30 1.47
C LYS A 208 -17.94 25.66 1.90
N GLU A 209 -17.75 24.38 1.61
CA GLU A 209 -16.53 23.62 1.91
C GLU A 209 -16.11 23.66 3.40
N LYS A 210 -17.06 23.82 4.31
CA LYS A 210 -16.79 24.05 5.75
C LYS A 210 -16.78 22.80 6.59
N PHE A 211 -17.33 21.70 6.08
CA PHE A 211 -17.59 20.52 6.88
C PHE A 211 -16.72 19.35 6.45
N LYS A 212 -16.48 18.45 7.40
CA LYS A 212 -15.77 17.19 7.15
C LYS A 212 -16.64 16.22 6.36
N GLU A 213 -15.99 15.25 5.76
CA GLU A 213 -16.60 14.20 4.93
C GLU A 213 -17.76 13.49 5.65
N GLU A 214 -17.58 13.15 6.94
CA GLU A 214 -18.61 12.44 7.71
C GLU A 214 -19.93 13.23 7.77
N LEU A 215 -19.86 14.57 7.95
CA LEU A 215 -21.05 15.41 8.00
C LEU A 215 -21.68 15.58 6.62
N ILE A 216 -20.87 15.71 5.58
CA ILE A 216 -21.37 15.76 4.18
C ILE A 216 -22.09 14.46 3.82
N VAL A 217 -21.54 13.32 4.20
CA VAL A 217 -22.20 12.02 3.97
C VAL A 217 -23.51 11.93 4.75
N ASP A 218 -23.53 12.33 6.04
CA ASP A 218 -24.78 12.33 6.83
C ASP A 218 -25.82 13.30 6.28
N PHE A 219 -25.40 14.45 5.76
CA PHE A 219 -26.23 15.43 5.07
C PHE A 219 -26.87 14.83 3.80
N LEU A 220 -26.09 14.22 2.93
CA LEU A 220 -26.56 13.60 1.69
C LEU A 220 -27.49 12.41 1.92
N LEU A 221 -27.31 11.69 3.03
CA LEU A 221 -28.13 10.55 3.43
C LEU A 221 -29.36 10.96 4.26
N GLY A 222 -29.66 12.23 4.43
CA GLY A 222 -30.82 12.71 5.16
C GLY A 222 -30.79 12.42 6.67
N LYS A 223 -29.59 12.22 7.27
CA LYS A 223 -29.49 11.91 8.69
C LYS A 223 -29.62 13.17 9.54
N GLU A 224 -30.60 13.23 10.39
CA GLU A 224 -30.82 14.34 11.33
C GLU A 224 -29.89 14.27 12.55
N THR A 225 -28.59 14.51 12.36
CA THR A 225 -27.63 14.60 13.47
C THR A 225 -27.75 15.96 14.21
N ALA A 226 -27.18 16.06 15.41
CA ALA A 226 -27.16 17.31 16.15
C ALA A 226 -26.48 18.44 15.33
N GLU A 227 -25.37 18.14 14.67
CA GLU A 227 -24.63 19.10 13.84
C GLU A 227 -25.46 19.56 12.62
N ILE A 228 -26.18 18.66 11.96
CA ILE A 228 -27.08 18.99 10.83
C ILE A 228 -28.15 20.00 11.29
N LYS A 229 -28.72 19.81 12.48
CA LYS A 229 -29.73 20.70 13.06
C LYS A 229 -29.13 22.04 13.49
N ASP A 230 -27.99 22.03 14.15
CA ASP A 230 -27.31 23.23 14.65
C ASP A 230 -26.92 24.18 13.51
N TYR A 231 -26.45 23.64 12.39
CA TYR A 231 -26.09 24.41 11.20
C TYR A 231 -27.25 24.60 10.21
N LYS A 232 -28.46 24.10 10.52
CA LYS A 232 -29.66 24.17 9.67
C LYS A 232 -29.44 23.61 8.26
N LEU A 233 -28.61 22.58 8.14
CA LEU A 233 -28.29 22.00 6.85
C LEU A 233 -29.49 21.25 6.24
N SER A 234 -30.43 20.79 7.06
CA SER A 234 -31.69 20.18 6.58
C SER A 234 -32.61 21.14 5.81
N GLU A 235 -32.32 22.45 5.82
CA GLU A 235 -33.05 23.44 5.04
C GLU A 235 -32.49 23.62 3.62
N LEU A 236 -31.35 23.00 3.28
CA LEU A 236 -30.74 23.07 1.96
C LEU A 236 -31.31 22.04 1.00
N ASP A 237 -31.40 22.38 -0.29
CA ASP A 237 -32.00 21.55 -1.34
C ASP A 237 -31.30 20.18 -1.54
N ASP A 238 -30.00 20.11 -1.24
CA ASP A 238 -29.20 18.88 -1.35
C ASP A 238 -29.35 17.91 -0.15
N PHE A 239 -30.13 18.27 0.89
CA PHE A 239 -30.37 17.39 2.02
C PHE A 239 -31.21 16.19 1.58
N ASP A 240 -30.77 14.96 1.96
CA ASP A 240 -31.44 13.69 1.56
C ASP A 240 -31.55 13.51 0.04
N SER A 241 -30.54 13.97 -0.70
CA SER A 241 -30.55 14.01 -2.17
C SER A 241 -30.03 12.74 -2.84
N VAL A 242 -29.57 11.75 -2.08
CA VAL A 242 -29.03 10.48 -2.59
C VAL A 242 -30.09 9.38 -2.51
N GLU A 243 -30.30 8.66 -3.61
CA GLU A 243 -31.22 7.54 -3.66
C GLU A 243 -30.80 6.39 -2.74
N LYS A 244 -31.77 5.66 -2.19
CA LYS A 244 -31.51 4.60 -1.19
C LYS A 244 -30.59 3.50 -1.70
N GLU A 245 -30.65 3.20 -2.99
CA GLU A 245 -29.78 2.23 -3.66
C GLU A 245 -28.30 2.64 -3.65
N GLU A 246 -28.02 3.94 -3.57
CA GLU A 246 -26.69 4.52 -3.58
C GLU A 246 -26.13 4.80 -2.17
N HIS A 247 -26.95 4.65 -1.11
CA HIS A 247 -26.53 4.88 0.28
C HIS A 247 -25.30 4.06 0.68
N GLY A 248 -25.15 2.84 0.13
CA GLY A 248 -23.98 2.00 0.36
C GLY A 248 -22.71 2.65 -0.16
N ILE A 249 -22.76 3.21 -1.37
CA ILE A 249 -21.63 3.85 -2.05
C ILE A 249 -21.18 5.09 -1.28
N ILE A 250 -22.13 5.92 -0.88
CA ILE A 250 -21.86 7.16 -0.11
C ILE A 250 -21.32 6.84 1.28
N ASN A 251 -21.82 5.81 1.96
CA ASN A 251 -21.28 5.39 3.26
C ASN A 251 -19.83 4.88 3.17
N ASP A 252 -19.44 4.28 2.06
CA ASP A 252 -18.07 3.81 1.85
C ASP A 252 -17.06 4.97 1.76
N LEU A 253 -17.50 6.19 1.43
CA LEU A 253 -16.68 7.40 1.48
C LEU A 253 -16.22 7.77 2.91
N LYS A 254 -16.93 7.31 3.95
CA LYS A 254 -16.53 7.53 5.36
C LYS A 254 -15.36 6.67 5.83
N VAL A 255 -14.97 5.66 5.06
CA VAL A 255 -14.02 4.61 5.50
C VAL A 255 -12.60 4.85 4.98
N THR A 256 -12.40 5.89 4.19
CA THR A 256 -11.11 6.31 3.66
C THR A 256 -10.51 7.44 4.48
#